data_3667f81e998fc962916f99160f2ba045
#
_entry.id   3667f81e998fc962916f99160f2ba045
#
_cell.length_a   1.000
_cell.length_b   1.000
_cell.length_c   1.000
_cell.angle_alpha   90.00
_cell.angle_beta   90.00
_cell.angle_gamma   90.00
#
_symmetry.space_group_name_H-M   'P 1'
#
loop_
_entity.id
_entity.type
_entity.pdbx_description
1 polymer ?
#
loop_
_entity_poly.entity_id
_entity_poly.type
_entity_poly.pdbx_seq_one_letter_code
_entity_poly.pdbx_strand_id
1 'polypeptide(L)'
;AELERIARGCGGVKRTTGQHPGGIIVIPRDYDVFDFTPYQYPADDLSAEWRTTHFDFHAIHDNVLKFDILGHVDPTVIRMLQDLTGVDPKTIPTNDTKVMSLFTTSDALGVDLSYINCKSGALGLPEFGTTFVRSMLDQTKPQTFNDLVIISGLSHGTDVYLGNAETLIKNGTCTLKEVIGCRDDIMVYLIEKGLPNKDAFDIMECVRKGKSPAVFPEKKYEELMKEYNVPQWYIDSVSYTHLRAPRDIS
;
A
#
# COMPACT_ATOMS: atom_id res chain seq x y z
N ALA A 1 35.77 1.78 -17.19
CA ALA A 1 35.76 0.42 -17.80
C ALA A 1 35.90 -0.66 -16.73
N GLU A 2 36.99 -0.67 -15.90
CA GLU A 2 37.22 -1.79 -14.95
C GLU A 2 36.20 -1.82 -13.81
N LEU A 3 35.88 -0.68 -13.18
CA LEU A 3 34.82 -0.57 -12.17
C LEU A 3 33.47 -1.03 -12.73
N GLU A 4 33.18 -0.68 -13.95
CA GLU A 4 31.94 -1.07 -14.63
C GLU A 4 31.89 -2.57 -14.89
N ARG A 5 33.01 -3.18 -15.29
CA ARG A 5 33.13 -4.62 -15.48
C ARG A 5 32.88 -5.38 -14.17
N ILE A 6 33.51 -4.94 -13.07
CA ILE A 6 33.32 -5.52 -11.74
C ILE A 6 31.86 -5.35 -11.27
N ALA A 7 31.29 -4.14 -11.42
CA ALA A 7 29.91 -3.88 -11.04
C ALA A 7 28.91 -4.78 -11.81
N ARG A 8 29.12 -4.97 -13.10
CA ARG A 8 28.30 -5.89 -13.91
C ARG A 8 28.44 -7.34 -13.44
N GLY A 9 29.64 -7.76 -13.04
CA GLY A 9 29.90 -9.10 -12.50
C GLY A 9 29.24 -9.35 -11.13
N CYS A 10 28.93 -8.30 -10.38
CA CYS A 10 28.19 -8.38 -9.11
C CYS A 10 26.66 -8.42 -9.31
N GLY A 11 26.17 -8.16 -10.52
CA GLY A 11 24.73 -8.22 -10.82
C GLY A 11 24.20 -9.66 -10.72
N GLY A 12 23.05 -9.84 -10.07
CA GLY A 12 22.42 -11.16 -9.91
C GLY A 12 23.05 -12.06 -8.83
N VAL A 13 24.12 -11.62 -8.18
CA VAL A 13 24.74 -12.35 -7.08
C VAL A 13 23.99 -12.07 -5.78
N LYS A 14 23.62 -13.13 -5.07
CA LYS A 14 22.96 -13.02 -3.76
C LYS A 14 23.90 -12.35 -2.76
N ARG A 15 23.44 -11.25 -2.14
CA ARG A 15 24.23 -10.49 -1.16
C ARG A 15 24.04 -11.00 0.25
N THR A 16 22.79 -11.22 0.65
CA THR A 16 22.42 -11.63 2.00
C THR A 16 21.03 -12.26 1.97
N THR A 17 20.65 -12.84 3.07
CA THR A 17 19.30 -13.37 3.31
C THR A 17 18.67 -12.66 4.49
N GLY A 18 17.36 -12.54 4.45
CA GLY A 18 16.57 -12.00 5.55
C GLY A 18 15.41 -12.92 5.87
N GLN A 19 14.90 -12.80 7.07
CA GLN A 19 13.66 -13.46 7.48
C GLN A 19 12.48 -12.58 7.07
N HIS A 20 11.50 -13.16 6.38
CA HIS A 20 10.22 -12.49 6.14
C HIS A 20 9.48 -12.33 7.48
N PRO A 21 8.92 -11.15 7.81
CA PRO A 21 8.35 -10.89 9.14
C PRO A 21 7.08 -11.70 9.46
N GLY A 22 6.37 -12.21 8.46
CA GLY A 22 5.11 -12.93 8.68
C GLY A 22 4.88 -14.10 7.74
N GLY A 23 5.75 -14.32 6.74
CA GLY A 23 5.59 -15.42 5.78
C GLY A 23 6.12 -16.74 6.31
N ILE A 24 5.28 -17.75 6.39
CA ILE A 24 5.63 -19.11 6.83
C ILE A 24 5.35 -20.08 5.70
N ILE A 25 6.37 -20.83 5.31
CA ILE A 25 6.24 -21.90 4.31
C ILE A 25 5.73 -23.17 5.03
N VAL A 26 4.68 -23.75 4.48
CA VAL A 26 4.10 -25.00 4.97
C VAL A 26 4.57 -26.12 4.08
N ILE A 27 5.25 -27.08 4.67
CA ILE A 27 5.68 -28.33 4.01
C ILE A 27 4.61 -29.40 4.32
N PRO A 28 4.11 -30.12 3.31
CA PRO A 28 3.17 -31.23 3.53
C PRO A 28 3.80 -32.31 4.41
N ARG A 29 2.97 -32.98 5.24
CA ARG A 29 3.46 -33.91 6.29
C ARG A 29 4.33 -35.06 5.77
N ASP A 30 4.07 -35.50 4.53
CA ASP A 30 4.73 -36.66 3.95
C ASP A 30 6.01 -36.30 3.18
N TYR A 31 6.44 -35.04 3.25
CA TYR A 31 7.62 -34.52 2.56
C TYR A 31 8.59 -33.87 3.55
N ASP A 32 9.87 -33.87 3.18
CA ASP A 32 10.92 -33.11 3.87
C ASP A 32 11.12 -31.74 3.23
N VAL A 33 11.62 -30.77 3.99
CA VAL A 33 11.93 -29.44 3.47
C VAL A 33 12.95 -29.51 2.32
N PHE A 34 13.85 -30.46 2.37
CA PHE A 34 14.88 -30.67 1.34
C PHE A 34 14.35 -31.19 0.01
N ASP A 35 13.11 -31.68 -0.03
CA ASP A 35 12.43 -32.02 -1.27
C ASP A 35 12.10 -30.78 -2.09
N PHE A 36 12.02 -29.61 -1.44
CA PHE A 36 11.63 -28.34 -2.06
C PHE A 36 12.76 -27.31 -2.11
N THR A 37 13.55 -27.20 -1.05
CA THR A 37 14.59 -26.17 -0.93
C THR A 37 15.58 -26.51 0.18
N PRO A 38 16.86 -26.19 0.01
CA PRO A 38 17.75 -26.06 1.15
C PRO A 38 17.24 -24.95 2.09
N TYR A 39 17.56 -25.02 3.36
CA TYR A 39 17.30 -23.93 4.29
C TYR A 39 18.61 -23.33 4.82
N GLN A 40 18.50 -22.15 5.40
CA GLN A 40 19.64 -21.43 5.95
C GLN A 40 19.24 -20.59 7.15
N TYR A 41 20.22 -20.12 7.89
CA TYR A 41 19.99 -19.12 8.93
C TYR A 41 19.84 -17.75 8.31
N PRO A 42 18.82 -16.94 8.75
CA PRO A 42 18.67 -15.59 8.24
C PRO A 42 19.89 -14.74 8.60
N ALA A 43 20.43 -14.02 7.62
CA ALA A 43 21.65 -13.21 7.75
C ALA A 43 22.85 -13.95 8.37
N ASP A 44 22.93 -15.29 8.18
CA ASP A 44 23.95 -16.16 8.76
C ASP A 44 24.01 -16.20 10.31
N ASP A 45 22.94 -15.73 10.98
CA ASP A 45 22.81 -15.76 12.43
C ASP A 45 22.43 -17.16 12.92
N LEU A 46 23.41 -17.90 13.41
CA LEU A 46 23.22 -19.25 13.94
C LEU A 46 22.35 -19.31 15.21
N SER A 47 22.13 -18.18 15.87
CA SER A 47 21.28 -18.09 17.07
C SER A 47 19.79 -17.93 16.72
N ALA A 48 19.45 -17.66 15.45
CA ALA A 48 18.07 -17.50 15.04
C ALA A 48 17.26 -18.80 15.27
N GLU A 49 16.08 -18.66 15.85
CA GLU A 49 15.17 -19.79 16.10
C GLU A 49 14.57 -20.34 14.80
N TRP A 50 14.32 -19.45 13.84
CA TRP A 50 13.71 -19.77 12.56
C TRP A 50 14.76 -20.02 11.49
N ARG A 51 14.36 -20.79 10.50
CA ARG A 51 15.14 -21.01 9.26
C ARG A 51 14.41 -20.36 8.11
N THR A 52 15.16 -19.92 7.11
CA THR A 52 14.61 -19.39 5.86
C THR A 52 14.91 -20.35 4.71
N THR A 53 14.04 -20.36 3.72
CA THR A 53 14.28 -21.08 2.50
C THR A 53 15.50 -20.47 1.78
N HIS A 54 16.33 -21.30 1.19
CA HIS A 54 17.44 -20.82 0.37
C HIS A 54 16.95 -20.30 -0.99
N PHE A 55 15.99 -21.00 -1.58
CA PHE A 55 15.38 -20.55 -2.82
C PHE A 55 14.38 -19.40 -2.53
N ASP A 56 14.32 -18.46 -3.47
CA ASP A 56 13.26 -17.45 -3.46
C ASP A 56 11.89 -18.11 -3.58
N PHE A 57 10.91 -17.58 -2.83
CA PHE A 57 9.57 -18.14 -2.81
C PHE A 57 8.95 -18.24 -4.21
N HIS A 58 9.20 -17.25 -5.08
CA HIS A 58 8.67 -17.26 -6.44
C HIS A 58 9.19 -18.42 -7.32
N ALA A 59 10.29 -19.04 -6.91
CA ALA A 59 10.83 -20.21 -7.62
C ALA A 59 10.20 -21.53 -7.17
N ILE A 60 9.54 -21.55 -6.00
CA ILE A 60 8.97 -22.77 -5.40
C ILE A 60 7.48 -22.65 -5.06
N HIS A 61 6.84 -21.51 -5.35
CA HIS A 61 5.46 -21.22 -4.92
C HIS A 61 4.41 -22.18 -5.49
N ASP A 62 4.71 -22.86 -6.60
CA ASP A 62 3.79 -23.83 -7.19
C ASP A 62 3.77 -25.17 -6.42
N ASN A 63 4.79 -25.42 -5.59
CA ASN A 63 4.97 -26.70 -4.91
C ASN A 63 4.73 -26.61 -3.39
N VAL A 64 4.74 -25.41 -2.82
CA VAL A 64 4.60 -25.19 -1.38
C VAL A 64 3.54 -24.13 -1.10
N LEU A 65 2.88 -24.24 0.05
CA LEU A 65 1.95 -23.23 0.52
C LEU A 65 2.68 -22.23 1.42
N LYS A 66 2.41 -20.94 1.23
CA LYS A 66 2.89 -19.89 2.12
C LYS A 66 1.69 -19.26 2.82
N PHE A 67 1.78 -19.18 4.15
CA PHE A 67 0.91 -18.32 4.95
C PHE A 67 1.62 -17.03 5.27
N ASP A 68 0.93 -15.92 5.05
CA ASP A 68 1.37 -14.59 5.50
C ASP A 68 0.57 -14.24 6.78
N ILE A 69 1.24 -14.28 7.92
CA ILE A 69 0.65 -13.99 9.23
C ILE A 69 1.22 -12.67 9.70
N LEU A 70 0.49 -11.59 9.46
CA LEU A 70 0.87 -10.23 9.82
C LEU A 70 -0.05 -9.76 10.93
N GLY A 71 0.52 -9.61 12.14
CA GLY A 71 -0.21 -9.09 13.29
C GLY A 71 -0.48 -7.59 13.17
N HIS A 72 -1.68 -7.17 13.60
CA HIS A 72 -2.06 -5.78 13.69
C HIS A 72 -2.34 -5.41 15.15
N VAL A 73 -1.98 -4.20 15.55
CA VAL A 73 -2.25 -3.68 16.90
C VAL A 73 -3.70 -3.21 17.03
N ASP A 74 -4.31 -2.75 15.93
CA ASP A 74 -5.64 -2.15 15.93
C ASP A 74 -6.75 -3.03 16.54
N PRO A 75 -6.86 -4.33 16.21
CA PRO A 75 -7.88 -5.19 16.81
C PRO A 75 -7.73 -5.30 18.33
N THR A 76 -6.50 -5.31 18.85
CA THR A 76 -6.23 -5.35 20.29
C THR A 76 -6.66 -4.05 20.97
N VAL A 77 -6.35 -2.89 20.36
CA VAL A 77 -6.77 -1.58 20.87
C VAL A 77 -8.28 -1.44 20.87
N ILE A 78 -8.94 -1.84 19.78
CA ILE A 78 -10.41 -1.80 19.65
C ILE A 78 -11.04 -2.69 20.72
N ARG A 79 -10.52 -3.89 20.96
CA ARG A 79 -11.00 -4.79 22.01
C ARG A 79 -10.84 -4.19 23.40
N MET A 80 -9.68 -3.61 23.68
CA MET A 80 -9.45 -2.94 24.97
C MET A 80 -10.43 -1.77 25.18
N LEU A 81 -10.67 -0.96 24.14
CA LEU A 81 -11.64 0.14 24.22
C LEU A 81 -13.05 -0.39 24.43
N GLN A 82 -13.44 -1.47 23.79
CA GLN A 82 -14.73 -2.13 24.02
C GLN A 82 -14.86 -2.59 25.48
N ASP A 83 -13.85 -3.22 26.03
CA ASP A 83 -13.86 -3.71 27.43
C ASP A 83 -13.93 -2.57 28.44
N LEU A 84 -13.28 -1.41 28.14
CA LEU A 84 -13.28 -0.23 29.00
C LEU A 84 -14.58 0.60 28.93
N THR A 85 -15.21 0.67 27.75
CA THR A 85 -16.36 1.55 27.52
C THR A 85 -17.69 0.82 27.47
N GLY A 86 -17.69 -0.49 27.25
CA GLY A 86 -18.88 -1.30 27.00
C GLY A 86 -19.53 -1.06 25.63
N VAL A 87 -18.90 -0.24 24.75
CA VAL A 87 -19.44 0.08 23.43
C VAL A 87 -19.01 -0.99 22.42
N ASP A 88 -19.98 -1.57 21.71
CA ASP A 88 -19.67 -2.47 20.60
C ASP A 88 -19.13 -1.64 19.41
N PRO A 89 -17.88 -1.88 18.96
CA PRO A 89 -17.27 -1.16 17.84
C PRO A 89 -18.07 -1.20 16.55
N LYS A 90 -18.85 -2.27 16.33
CA LYS A 90 -19.70 -2.44 15.15
C LYS A 90 -20.89 -1.47 15.09
N THR A 91 -21.22 -0.86 16.22
CA THR A 91 -22.32 0.11 16.32
C THR A 91 -21.86 1.55 16.16
N ILE A 92 -20.57 1.80 16.10
CA ILE A 92 -20.01 3.15 15.98
C ILE A 92 -20.23 3.69 14.56
N PRO A 93 -20.91 4.84 14.39
CA PRO A 93 -21.13 5.42 13.07
C PRO A 93 -19.84 6.00 12.49
N THR A 94 -19.64 5.82 11.18
CA THR A 94 -18.47 6.36 10.45
C THR A 94 -18.68 7.78 9.93
N ASN A 95 -19.84 8.38 10.18
CA ASN A 95 -20.23 9.70 9.67
C ASN A 95 -20.38 10.77 10.76
N ASP A 96 -19.84 10.54 11.96
CA ASP A 96 -19.84 11.55 13.02
C ASP A 96 -18.93 12.72 12.65
N THR A 97 -19.52 13.90 12.48
CA THR A 97 -18.81 15.11 12.04
C THR A 97 -17.82 15.63 13.08
N LYS A 98 -18.07 15.42 14.39
CA LYS A 98 -17.12 15.79 15.45
C LYS A 98 -15.88 14.90 15.40
N VAL A 99 -16.09 13.59 15.22
CA VAL A 99 -14.98 12.64 15.06
C VAL A 99 -14.19 12.96 13.80
N MET A 100 -14.86 13.24 12.68
CA MET A 100 -14.21 13.64 11.43
C MET A 100 -13.40 14.92 11.58
N SER A 101 -13.86 15.89 12.36
CA SER A 101 -13.10 17.13 12.58
C SER A 101 -11.74 16.90 13.26
N LEU A 102 -11.56 15.81 14.00
CA LEU A 102 -10.30 15.47 14.67
C LEU A 102 -9.16 15.18 13.70
N PHE A 103 -9.45 14.85 12.46
CA PHE A 103 -8.44 14.68 11.43
C PHE A 103 -7.90 16.01 10.87
N THR A 104 -8.54 17.14 11.19
CA THR A 104 -8.13 18.49 10.74
C THR A 104 -7.82 19.44 11.89
N THR A 105 -8.51 19.30 13.02
CA THR A 105 -8.33 20.13 14.23
C THR A 105 -8.34 19.28 15.50
N SER A 106 -8.01 19.87 16.63
CA SER A 106 -8.15 19.25 17.96
C SER A 106 -9.36 19.75 18.75
N ASP A 107 -10.17 20.65 18.18
CA ASP A 107 -11.22 21.37 18.89
C ASP A 107 -12.24 20.46 19.57
N ALA A 108 -12.61 19.35 18.89
CA ALA A 108 -13.58 18.40 19.43
C ALA A 108 -13.08 17.64 20.67
N LEU A 109 -11.76 17.63 20.94
CA LEU A 109 -11.18 17.07 22.18
C LEU A 109 -11.29 18.05 23.36
N GLY A 110 -11.54 19.34 23.11
CA GLY A 110 -11.58 20.38 24.15
C GLY A 110 -10.21 20.65 24.81
N VAL A 111 -9.12 20.26 24.15
CA VAL A 111 -7.74 20.45 24.63
C VAL A 111 -6.88 21.14 23.57
N ASP A 112 -6.00 22.03 24.01
CA ASP A 112 -5.00 22.63 23.14
C ASP A 112 -3.81 21.69 23.01
N LEU A 113 -3.52 21.25 21.80
CA LEU A 113 -2.39 20.38 21.47
C LEU A 113 -1.18 21.15 20.92
N SER A 114 -1.19 22.47 20.95
CA SER A 114 -0.10 23.31 20.42
C SER A 114 1.22 23.07 21.15
N TYR A 115 1.17 22.76 22.44
CA TYR A 115 2.36 22.48 23.27
C TYR A 115 3.15 21.22 22.82
N ILE A 116 2.50 20.29 22.12
CA ILE A 116 3.15 19.13 21.49
C ILE A 116 3.30 19.29 19.98
N ASN A 117 3.13 20.51 19.48
CA ASN A 117 3.21 20.86 18.06
C ASN A 117 2.29 19.97 17.19
N CYS A 118 1.08 19.73 17.67
CA CYS A 118 0.08 18.92 16.98
C CYS A 118 -1.17 19.77 16.69
N LYS A 119 -1.59 19.81 15.43
CA LYS A 119 -2.75 20.59 14.99
C LYS A 119 -4.05 19.79 15.00
N SER A 120 -3.96 18.47 14.90
CA SER A 120 -5.10 17.57 14.78
C SER A 120 -5.13 16.54 15.90
N GLY A 121 -6.29 15.94 16.13
CA GLY A 121 -6.46 14.85 17.08
C GLY A 121 -5.92 13.49 16.61
N ALA A 122 -5.28 13.42 15.45
CA ALA A 122 -4.85 12.16 14.83
C ALA A 122 -3.57 11.56 15.42
N LEU A 123 -2.82 12.28 16.28
CA LEU A 123 -1.49 11.86 16.76
C LEU A 123 -1.48 10.46 17.39
N GLY A 124 -2.52 10.09 18.14
CA GLY A 124 -2.62 8.80 18.82
C GLY A 124 -3.25 7.69 17.98
N LEU A 125 -3.65 7.97 16.75
CA LEU A 125 -4.31 6.97 15.91
C LEU A 125 -3.27 6.11 15.17
N PRO A 126 -3.42 4.78 15.17
CA PRO A 126 -2.59 3.90 14.37
C PRO A 126 -2.56 4.36 12.90
N GLU A 127 -1.40 4.30 12.28
CA GLU A 127 -1.10 4.73 10.90
C GLU A 127 -1.30 6.23 10.62
N PHE A 128 -2.39 6.85 11.11
CA PHE A 128 -2.70 8.28 10.91
C PHE A 128 -1.86 9.22 11.80
N GLY A 129 -1.29 8.72 12.88
CA GLY A 129 -0.48 9.49 13.82
C GLY A 129 0.96 9.78 13.36
N THR A 130 1.41 9.20 12.25
CA THR A 130 2.75 9.45 11.73
C THR A 130 2.91 10.88 11.23
N THR A 131 4.12 11.43 11.29
CA THR A 131 4.38 12.79 10.80
C THR A 131 4.00 12.96 9.33
N PHE A 132 4.26 11.94 8.52
CA PHE A 132 3.93 11.94 7.11
C PHE A 132 2.41 12.03 6.87
N VAL A 133 1.62 11.15 7.50
CA VAL A 133 0.16 11.14 7.30
C VAL A 133 -0.49 12.39 7.91
N ARG A 134 -0.01 12.88 9.05
CA ARG A 134 -0.50 14.15 9.60
C ARG A 134 -0.25 15.34 8.65
N SER A 135 0.88 15.35 7.95
CA SER A 135 1.12 16.34 6.89
C SER A 135 0.14 16.21 5.73
N MET A 136 -0.21 14.99 5.33
CA MET A 136 -1.25 14.76 4.31
C MET A 136 -2.63 15.26 4.78
N LEU A 137 -3.00 14.99 6.02
CA LEU A 137 -4.25 15.48 6.61
C LEU A 137 -4.31 17.03 6.62
N ASP A 138 -3.20 17.66 6.97
CA ASP A 138 -3.09 19.14 6.96
C ASP A 138 -3.26 19.73 5.55
N GLN A 139 -2.81 19.04 4.53
CA GLN A 139 -2.89 19.50 3.14
C GLN A 139 -4.26 19.19 2.51
N THR A 140 -4.80 18.00 2.74
CA THR A 140 -6.00 17.51 2.06
C THR A 140 -7.29 17.87 2.77
N LYS A 141 -7.26 18.14 4.08
CA LYS A 141 -8.42 18.53 4.89
C LYS A 141 -9.63 17.60 4.72
N PRO A 142 -9.52 16.29 5.04
CA PRO A 142 -10.57 15.31 4.80
C PRO A 142 -11.88 15.70 5.51
N GLN A 143 -13.02 15.45 4.84
CA GLN A 143 -14.34 15.74 5.35
C GLN A 143 -15.22 14.50 5.54
N THR A 144 -14.84 13.41 4.87
CA THR A 144 -15.62 12.17 4.86
C THR A 144 -14.76 10.97 5.22
N PHE A 145 -15.39 9.88 5.65
CA PHE A 145 -14.68 8.62 5.89
C PHE A 145 -13.98 8.10 4.63
N ASN A 146 -14.62 8.29 3.46
CA ASN A 146 -14.00 7.91 2.18
C ASN A 146 -12.70 8.69 1.91
N ASP A 147 -12.62 9.96 2.29
CA ASP A 147 -11.38 10.74 2.17
C ASP A 147 -10.26 10.11 3.01
N LEU A 148 -10.60 9.57 4.21
CA LEU A 148 -9.62 8.87 5.04
C LEU A 148 -9.15 7.55 4.42
N VAL A 149 -10.05 6.82 3.76
CA VAL A 149 -9.70 5.60 3.03
C VAL A 149 -8.70 5.91 1.91
N ILE A 150 -8.96 6.96 1.14
CA ILE A 150 -8.06 7.43 0.08
C ILE A 150 -6.69 7.84 0.66
N ILE A 151 -6.68 8.63 1.74
CA ILE A 151 -5.44 9.06 2.41
C ILE A 151 -4.66 7.86 2.94
N SER A 152 -5.34 6.88 3.56
CA SER A 152 -4.72 5.64 4.00
C SER A 152 -4.07 4.92 2.82
N GLY A 153 -4.77 4.77 1.69
CA GLY A 153 -4.20 4.20 0.47
C GLY A 153 -2.96 4.95 -0.01
N LEU A 154 -3.04 6.28 -0.12
CA LEU A 154 -1.94 7.13 -0.56
C LEU A 154 -0.73 7.13 0.39
N SER A 155 -0.91 6.77 1.66
CA SER A 155 0.16 6.68 2.66
C SER A 155 1.01 5.41 2.52
N HIS A 156 0.52 4.41 1.78
CA HIS A 156 1.18 3.13 1.57
C HIS A 156 1.89 3.11 0.21
N GLY A 157 3.17 2.97 0.23
CA GLY A 157 4.00 2.90 -0.97
C GLY A 157 4.98 4.06 -1.10
N THR A 158 6.03 3.82 -1.86
CA THR A 158 7.08 4.82 -2.12
C THR A 158 6.58 5.76 -3.22
N ASP A 159 6.67 7.06 -2.98
CA ASP A 159 6.37 8.10 -3.98
C ASP A 159 4.94 8.09 -4.55
N VAL A 160 3.97 7.51 -3.81
CA VAL A 160 2.57 7.51 -4.25
C VAL A 160 1.94 8.87 -4.02
N TYR A 161 2.19 9.49 -2.89
CA TYR A 161 1.65 10.81 -2.56
C TYR A 161 2.59 11.94 -2.98
N LEU A 162 3.81 11.99 -2.41
CA LEU A 162 4.76 13.07 -2.65
C LEU A 162 5.21 13.10 -4.12
N GLY A 163 5.14 14.30 -4.72
CA GLY A 163 5.54 14.50 -6.10
C GLY A 163 4.59 13.91 -7.15
N ASN A 164 3.53 13.22 -6.73
CA ASN A 164 2.53 12.60 -7.60
C ASN A 164 1.11 13.09 -7.24
N ALA A 165 0.33 12.36 -6.42
CA ALA A 165 -1.03 12.78 -6.04
C ALA A 165 -1.05 14.17 -5.42
N GLU A 166 -0.08 14.49 -4.56
CA GLU A 166 0.11 15.83 -3.99
C GLU A 166 0.18 16.91 -5.07
N THR A 167 0.97 16.69 -6.10
CA THR A 167 1.17 17.65 -7.20
C THR A 167 -0.12 17.84 -8.00
N LEU A 168 -0.83 16.76 -8.30
CA LEU A 168 -2.08 16.81 -9.03
C LEU A 168 -3.15 17.59 -8.26
N ILE A 169 -3.26 17.35 -6.95
CA ILE A 169 -4.22 18.04 -6.08
C ILE A 169 -3.84 19.51 -5.92
N LYS A 170 -2.58 19.84 -5.65
CA LYS A 170 -2.10 21.22 -5.51
C LYS A 170 -2.29 22.07 -6.76
N ASN A 171 -2.10 21.46 -7.94
CA ASN A 171 -2.28 22.13 -9.21
C ASN A 171 -3.74 22.25 -9.63
N GLY A 172 -4.67 21.68 -8.85
CA GLY A 172 -6.10 21.66 -9.19
C GLY A 172 -6.44 20.78 -10.40
N THR A 173 -5.55 19.85 -10.77
CA THR A 173 -5.78 18.90 -11.87
C THR A 173 -6.86 17.90 -11.52
N CYS A 174 -6.90 17.46 -10.27
CA CYS A 174 -7.94 16.61 -9.72
C CYS A 174 -8.14 16.91 -8.22
N THR A 175 -9.26 16.45 -7.68
CA THR A 175 -9.55 16.52 -6.25
C THR A 175 -9.08 15.24 -5.53
N LEU A 176 -9.07 15.28 -4.18
CA LEU A 176 -8.76 14.09 -3.39
C LEU A 176 -9.69 12.90 -3.73
N LYS A 177 -10.94 13.17 -4.13
CA LYS A 177 -11.93 12.12 -4.47
C LYS A 177 -11.69 11.49 -5.84
N GLU A 178 -10.96 12.16 -6.71
CA GLU A 178 -10.69 11.72 -8.08
C GLU A 178 -9.32 11.06 -8.22
N VAL A 179 -8.43 11.28 -7.24
CA VAL A 179 -7.09 10.71 -7.27
C VAL A 179 -7.13 9.20 -7.05
N ILE A 180 -6.18 8.50 -7.63
CA ILE A 180 -6.04 7.05 -7.44
C ILE A 180 -5.55 6.80 -6.00
N GLY A 181 -6.42 6.34 -5.13
CA GLY A 181 -6.13 6.02 -3.74
C GLY A 181 -5.70 4.56 -3.54
N CYS A 182 -6.19 3.66 -4.38
CA CYS A 182 -5.78 2.26 -4.39
C CYS A 182 -5.86 1.67 -5.81
N ARG A 183 -5.35 0.47 -5.99
CA ARG A 183 -5.34 -0.19 -7.31
C ARG A 183 -6.75 -0.46 -7.84
N ASP A 184 -7.68 -0.78 -6.95
CA ASP A 184 -9.06 -1.09 -7.34
C ASP A 184 -9.77 0.14 -7.91
N ASP A 185 -9.38 1.35 -7.48
CA ASP A 185 -9.89 2.60 -8.06
C ASP A 185 -9.59 2.67 -9.55
N ILE A 186 -8.42 2.17 -9.99
CA ILE A 186 -8.06 2.14 -11.41
C ILE A 186 -9.08 1.31 -12.18
N MET A 187 -9.34 0.11 -11.71
CA MET A 187 -10.26 -0.81 -12.38
C MET A 187 -11.69 -0.24 -12.41
N VAL A 188 -12.19 0.20 -11.25
CA VAL A 188 -13.54 0.75 -11.12
C VAL A 188 -13.73 1.97 -11.99
N TYR A 189 -12.82 2.93 -11.95
CA TYR A 189 -12.88 4.13 -12.76
C TYR A 189 -12.89 3.84 -14.26
N LEU A 190 -12.05 2.92 -14.71
CA LEU A 190 -12.00 2.55 -16.13
C LEU A 190 -13.29 1.84 -16.58
N ILE A 191 -13.88 0.98 -15.72
CA ILE A 191 -15.17 0.34 -15.98
C ILE A 191 -16.29 1.40 -16.05
N GLU A 192 -16.29 2.37 -15.13
CA GLU A 192 -17.26 3.48 -15.16
C GLU A 192 -17.14 4.36 -16.41
N LYS A 193 -15.93 4.47 -16.99
CA LYS A 193 -15.72 5.11 -18.30
C LYS A 193 -16.19 4.26 -19.47
N GLY A 194 -16.56 3.00 -19.23
CA GLY A 194 -17.10 2.08 -20.24
C GLY A 194 -16.07 1.10 -20.81
N LEU A 195 -14.84 1.04 -20.30
CA LEU A 195 -13.86 0.05 -20.76
C LEU A 195 -14.36 -1.37 -20.46
N PRO A 196 -14.05 -2.35 -21.30
CA PRO A 196 -14.31 -3.75 -20.99
C PRO A 196 -13.65 -4.17 -19.67
N ASN A 197 -14.36 -4.93 -18.84
CA ASN A 197 -13.90 -5.33 -17.51
C ASN A 197 -12.52 -6.01 -17.53
N LYS A 198 -12.27 -6.83 -18.55
CA LYS A 198 -10.98 -7.52 -18.70
C LYS A 198 -9.84 -6.54 -18.95
N ASP A 199 -10.03 -5.56 -19.85
CA ASP A 199 -8.99 -4.59 -20.16
C ASP A 199 -8.73 -3.67 -18.95
N ALA A 200 -9.77 -3.25 -18.24
CA ALA A 200 -9.65 -2.49 -16.99
C ALA A 200 -8.86 -3.26 -15.91
N PHE A 201 -9.15 -4.56 -15.74
CA PHE A 201 -8.40 -5.43 -14.84
C PHE A 201 -6.94 -5.60 -15.28
N ASP A 202 -6.68 -5.84 -16.56
CA ASP A 202 -5.33 -6.02 -17.09
C ASP A 202 -4.49 -4.74 -16.90
N ILE A 203 -5.08 -3.56 -17.10
CA ILE A 203 -4.42 -2.27 -16.83
C ILE A 203 -4.08 -2.15 -15.34
N MET A 204 -5.03 -2.39 -14.45
CA MET A 204 -4.81 -2.35 -13.01
C MET A 204 -3.69 -3.30 -12.57
N GLU A 205 -3.69 -4.55 -13.08
CA GLU A 205 -2.65 -5.53 -12.78
C GLU A 205 -1.26 -5.13 -13.30
N CYS A 206 -1.19 -4.47 -14.45
CA CYS A 206 0.07 -3.92 -14.96
C CYS A 206 0.65 -2.87 -14.00
N VAL A 207 -0.19 -1.95 -13.51
CA VAL A 207 0.23 -0.93 -12.53
C VAL A 207 0.67 -1.60 -11.23
N ARG A 208 -0.11 -2.53 -10.70
CA ARG A 208 0.22 -3.27 -9.47
C ARG A 208 1.59 -3.94 -9.54
N LYS A 209 1.92 -4.55 -10.66
CA LYS A 209 3.19 -5.25 -10.88
C LYS A 209 4.36 -4.31 -11.19
N GLY A 210 4.13 -3.01 -11.31
CA GLY A 210 5.14 -2.03 -11.70
C GLY A 210 5.73 -2.29 -13.10
N LYS A 211 4.95 -2.91 -13.97
CA LYS A 211 5.35 -3.30 -15.33
C LYS A 211 4.75 -2.41 -16.41
N SER A 212 4.15 -1.29 -16.01
CA SER A 212 3.44 -0.37 -16.91
C SER A 212 4.19 -0.07 -18.22
N PRO A 213 5.47 0.37 -18.22
CA PRO A 213 6.18 0.66 -19.47
C PRO A 213 6.55 -0.57 -20.27
N ALA A 214 6.73 -1.72 -19.62
CA ALA A 214 7.16 -2.96 -20.27
C ALA A 214 5.99 -3.80 -20.82
N VAL A 215 4.80 -3.63 -20.23
CA VAL A 215 3.60 -4.43 -20.51
C VAL A 215 2.53 -3.62 -21.23
N PHE A 216 2.73 -2.30 -21.39
CA PHE A 216 1.96 -1.51 -22.36
C PHE A 216 2.62 -1.62 -23.75
N PRO A 217 2.66 -2.82 -24.37
CA PRO A 217 3.26 -2.98 -25.65
C PRO A 217 2.44 -2.15 -26.65
N GLU A 218 3.11 -1.31 -27.40
CA GLU A 218 2.55 -0.61 -28.55
C GLU A 218 1.47 0.44 -28.25
N LYS A 219 1.47 1.07 -27.07
CA LYS A 219 0.47 2.09 -26.70
C LYS A 219 -0.99 1.62 -26.71
N LYS A 220 -1.24 0.33 -26.84
CA LYS A 220 -2.59 -0.24 -26.96
C LYS A 220 -3.54 0.23 -25.87
N TYR A 221 -3.10 0.21 -24.61
CA TYR A 221 -3.96 0.62 -23.50
C TYR A 221 -4.12 2.13 -23.39
N GLU A 222 -3.11 2.91 -23.79
CA GLU A 222 -3.25 4.36 -23.87
C GLU A 222 -4.28 4.77 -24.92
N GLU A 223 -4.24 4.16 -26.11
CA GLU A 223 -5.19 4.41 -27.17
C GLU A 223 -6.60 3.99 -26.75
N LEU A 224 -6.73 2.82 -26.13
CA LEU A 224 -8.01 2.34 -25.60
C LEU A 224 -8.57 3.31 -24.54
N MET A 225 -7.78 3.76 -23.58
CA MET A 225 -8.23 4.73 -22.59
C MET A 225 -8.67 6.05 -23.23
N LYS A 226 -7.97 6.53 -24.28
CA LYS A 226 -8.36 7.73 -25.04
C LYS A 226 -9.67 7.55 -25.76
N GLU A 227 -9.92 6.38 -26.36
CA GLU A 227 -11.17 6.05 -27.04
C GLU A 227 -12.38 6.18 -26.09
N TYR A 228 -12.19 5.82 -24.81
CA TYR A 228 -13.23 5.95 -23.78
C TYR A 228 -13.19 7.28 -23.01
N ASN A 229 -12.55 8.31 -23.58
CA ASN A 229 -12.48 9.66 -23.01
C ASN A 229 -11.90 9.71 -21.57
N VAL A 230 -10.94 8.85 -21.26
CA VAL A 230 -10.17 8.94 -20.02
C VAL A 230 -9.27 10.19 -20.10
N PRO A 231 -9.27 11.05 -19.07
CA PRO A 231 -8.45 12.27 -19.09
C PRO A 231 -6.96 11.96 -19.19
N GLN A 232 -6.21 12.81 -19.91
CA GLN A 232 -4.78 12.60 -20.14
C GLN A 232 -3.99 12.47 -18.83
N TRP A 233 -4.27 13.30 -17.82
CA TRP A 233 -3.60 13.22 -16.52
C TRP A 233 -3.78 11.86 -15.86
N TYR A 234 -4.94 11.21 -16.05
CA TYR A 234 -5.21 9.88 -15.51
C TYR A 234 -4.42 8.81 -16.28
N ILE A 235 -4.41 8.92 -17.61
CA ILE A 235 -3.60 8.05 -18.48
C ILE A 235 -2.12 8.15 -18.10
N ASP A 236 -1.63 9.37 -17.91
CA ASP A 236 -0.25 9.61 -17.48
C ASP A 236 0.02 8.98 -16.11
N SER A 237 -0.90 9.16 -15.16
CA SER A 237 -0.79 8.55 -13.82
C SER A 237 -0.75 7.03 -13.86
N VAL A 238 -1.53 6.39 -14.73
CA VAL A 238 -1.56 4.93 -14.90
C VAL A 238 -0.35 4.42 -15.68
N SER A 239 0.15 5.20 -16.63
CA SER A 239 1.25 4.82 -17.52
C SER A 239 2.62 4.98 -16.87
N TYR A 240 2.78 5.91 -15.92
CA TYR A 240 4.04 6.11 -15.21
C TYR A 240 4.22 5.08 -14.10
N THR A 241 5.34 4.36 -14.13
CA THR A 241 5.73 3.30 -13.17
C THR A 241 5.90 3.76 -11.72
N HIS A 242 5.85 5.06 -11.45
CA HIS A 242 5.98 5.60 -10.10
C HIS A 242 4.70 5.44 -9.25
N LEU A 243 3.56 5.14 -9.87
CA LEU A 243 2.40 4.61 -9.16
C LEU A 243 2.63 3.11 -8.88
N ARG A 244 3.48 2.78 -7.92
CA ARG A 244 3.24 1.56 -7.17
C ARG A 244 1.90 1.79 -6.49
N ALA A 245 0.85 1.20 -7.08
CA ALA A 245 -0.46 1.26 -6.48
C ALA A 245 -0.33 0.90 -5.00
N PRO A 246 -0.99 1.64 -4.11
CA PRO A 246 -0.99 1.30 -2.70
C PRO A 246 -1.25 -0.19 -2.57
N ARG A 247 -0.45 -0.87 -1.75
CA ARG A 247 -0.73 -2.27 -1.43
C ARG A 247 -2.12 -2.32 -0.81
N ASP A 248 -2.85 -3.38 -1.11
CA ASP A 248 -4.17 -3.61 -0.54
C ASP A 248 -4.18 -3.25 0.93
N ILE A 249 -5.16 -2.45 1.31
CA ILE A 249 -5.56 -2.30 2.70
C ILE A 249 -6.35 -3.58 3.00
N SER A 250 -5.62 -4.63 3.37
CA SER A 250 -6.22 -5.89 3.83
C SER A 250 -6.43 -5.85 5.34
#